data_2dd248fd4d7d680462ddd76dacb87e78
#
_entry.id   2dd248fd4d7d680462ddd76dacb87e78
#
_cell.length_a   1.000
_cell.length_b   1.000
_cell.length_c   1.000
_cell.angle_alpha   90.00
_cell.angle_beta   90.00
_cell.angle_gamma   90.00
#
_symmetry.space_group_name_H-M   'P 1'
#
loop_
_entity.id
_entity.type
_entity.pdbx_description
1 polymer ?
#
loop_
_entity_poly.entity_id
_entity_poly.type
_entity_poly.pdbx_seq_one_letter_code
_entity_poly.pdbx_strand_id
1 'polypeptide(L)'
;MFTDNISSYKSTPVVVGYEQDLFGFNDLKWERRIEPIKYEEAKKTYIETLELVAAYTTNRFFNLATAQTSLEIANYNFVYADTLYRYAQGRYNIGTITENEMLQLELNKLTEQTNCLNAQIEVDDYIQSLRSYLGISENINLVVIPDDSIPHFTVDVNEAMQLAFQNNPDISAFERRRLQSESNVAEAKANRGFKAALYAQFGLTQSNEKL
;
A
#
# COMPACT_ATOMS: atom_id res chain seq x y z
N MET A 1 -28.57 -60.58 53.77
CA MET A 1 -27.23 -60.31 53.22
C MET A 1 -27.27 -58.89 52.61
N PHE A 2 -26.90 -57.92 53.41
CA PHE A 2 -26.87 -56.52 52.96
C PHE A 2 -25.47 -56.27 52.33
N THR A 3 -25.45 -55.98 51.08
CA THR A 3 -24.25 -55.54 50.38
C THR A 3 -24.12 -54.05 50.64
N ASP A 4 -23.19 -53.64 51.49
CA ASP A 4 -22.83 -52.21 51.66
C ASP A 4 -22.24 -51.69 50.36
N ASN A 5 -22.91 -50.74 49.76
CA ASN A 5 -22.47 -50.05 48.58
C ASN A 5 -21.49 -48.94 49.04
N ILE A 6 -20.19 -49.26 49.08
CA ILE A 6 -19.15 -48.30 49.42
C ILE A 6 -18.90 -47.46 48.16
N SER A 7 -19.29 -46.20 48.19
CA SER A 7 -18.95 -45.22 47.13
C SER A 7 -17.77 -44.38 47.52
N SER A 8 -16.66 -44.51 46.79
CA SER A 8 -15.45 -43.69 47.02
C SER A 8 -15.39 -42.55 45.98
N TYR A 9 -15.19 -41.34 46.46
CA TYR A 9 -14.99 -40.16 45.63
C TYR A 9 -13.53 -39.69 45.74
N LYS A 10 -12.84 -39.52 44.59
CA LYS A 10 -11.52 -38.94 44.52
C LYS A 10 -11.59 -37.62 43.77
N SER A 11 -11.19 -36.52 44.38
CA SER A 11 -11.15 -35.20 43.79
C SER A 11 -9.72 -34.63 43.84
N THR A 12 -9.29 -34.00 42.73
CA THR A 12 -7.98 -33.35 42.65
C THR A 12 -8.21 -31.87 42.29
N PRO A 13 -8.53 -31.02 43.29
CA PRO A 13 -9.02 -29.66 43.05
C PRO A 13 -7.96 -28.70 42.50
N VAL A 14 -6.67 -28.96 42.74
CA VAL A 14 -5.57 -28.13 42.22
C VAL A 14 -4.42 -29.04 41.78
N VAL A 15 -3.97 -28.83 40.56
CA VAL A 15 -2.78 -29.51 40.00
C VAL A 15 -1.88 -28.47 39.36
N VAL A 16 -0.63 -28.45 39.71
CA VAL A 16 0.43 -27.68 39.05
C VAL A 16 1.34 -28.66 38.33
N GLY A 17 1.42 -28.59 37.03
CA GLY A 17 2.28 -29.39 36.17
C GLY A 17 3.43 -28.57 35.62
N TYR A 18 4.63 -29.14 35.58
CA TYR A 18 5.76 -28.60 34.86
C TYR A 18 6.25 -29.66 33.88
N GLU A 19 6.39 -29.25 32.62
CA GLU A 19 6.91 -30.09 31.54
C GLU A 19 8.08 -29.37 30.87
N GLN A 20 9.20 -30.07 30.72
CA GLN A 20 10.39 -29.52 30.08
C GLN A 20 11.00 -30.57 29.14
N ASP A 21 11.06 -30.24 27.87
CA ASP A 21 11.84 -30.99 26.90
C ASP A 21 13.33 -30.77 27.13
N LEU A 22 14.07 -31.87 27.35
CA LEU A 22 15.50 -31.81 27.65
C LEU A 22 16.39 -31.71 26.40
N PHE A 23 15.93 -32.28 25.27
CA PHE A 23 16.67 -32.34 24.02
C PHE A 23 15.81 -31.90 22.82
N GLY A 24 14.71 -31.21 23.10
CA GLY A 24 13.78 -30.69 22.09
C GLY A 24 14.28 -29.44 21.40
N PHE A 25 13.59 -29.09 20.32
CA PHE A 25 13.73 -27.77 19.66
C PHE A 25 13.26 -26.67 20.62
N ASN A 26 14.07 -25.62 20.77
CA ASN A 26 13.71 -24.47 21.60
C ASN A 26 13.23 -23.32 20.72
N ASP A 27 11.92 -23.23 20.56
CA ASP A 27 11.24 -22.22 19.74
C ASP A 27 11.50 -20.80 20.25
N LEU A 28 11.38 -20.56 21.55
CA LEU A 28 11.61 -19.26 22.18
C LEU A 28 13.01 -18.69 21.92
N LYS A 29 14.01 -19.57 21.79
CA LYS A 29 15.38 -19.15 21.45
C LYS A 29 15.48 -18.60 20.03
N TRP A 30 14.75 -19.20 19.10
CA TRP A 30 14.71 -18.78 17.70
C TRP A 30 13.83 -17.54 17.52
N GLU A 31 12.67 -17.49 18.14
CA GLU A 31 11.81 -16.31 18.17
C GLU A 31 12.55 -15.08 18.70
N ARG A 32 13.29 -15.22 19.81
CA ARG A 32 14.11 -14.12 20.35
C ARG A 32 15.14 -13.57 19.35
N ARG A 33 15.59 -14.36 18.39
CA ARG A 33 16.53 -13.93 17.34
C ARG A 33 15.81 -13.38 16.11
N ILE A 34 14.65 -13.91 15.76
CA ILE A 34 13.90 -13.58 14.54
C ILE A 34 13.02 -12.34 14.74
N GLU A 35 12.32 -12.22 15.87
CA GLU A 35 11.36 -11.14 16.10
C GLU A 35 11.96 -9.72 16.07
N PRO A 36 13.17 -9.43 16.55
CA PRO A 36 13.78 -8.11 16.37
C PRO A 36 14.00 -7.73 14.91
N ILE A 37 14.40 -8.71 14.07
CA ILE A 37 14.63 -8.46 12.63
C ILE A 37 13.30 -8.25 11.92
N LYS A 38 12.28 -9.01 12.29
CA LYS A 38 10.92 -8.83 11.77
C LYS A 38 10.33 -7.45 12.13
N TYR A 39 10.62 -6.97 13.34
CA TYR A 39 10.25 -5.61 13.75
C TYR A 39 10.96 -4.55 12.90
N GLU A 40 12.27 -4.67 12.67
CA GLU A 40 13.02 -3.74 11.81
C GLU A 40 12.57 -3.82 10.33
N GLU A 41 12.27 -5.01 9.83
CA GLU A 41 11.65 -5.20 8.51
C GLU A 41 10.32 -4.44 8.41
N ALA A 42 9.43 -4.62 9.38
CA ALA A 42 8.13 -3.95 9.41
C ALA A 42 8.26 -2.42 9.49
N LYS A 43 9.22 -1.91 10.28
CA LYS A 43 9.50 -0.48 10.39
C LYS A 43 9.98 0.11 9.06
N LYS A 44 10.90 -0.58 8.37
CA LYS A 44 11.40 -0.15 7.06
C LYS A 44 10.29 -0.22 6.00
N THR A 45 9.48 -1.27 6.00
CA THR A 45 8.31 -1.39 5.10
C THR A 45 7.29 -0.26 5.34
N TYR A 46 7.10 0.15 6.58
CA TYR A 46 6.25 1.30 6.90
C TYR A 46 6.79 2.59 6.27
N ILE A 47 8.10 2.86 6.39
CA ILE A 47 8.74 4.03 5.78
C ILE A 47 8.62 3.97 4.25
N GLU A 48 8.93 2.83 3.63
CA GLU A 48 8.77 2.60 2.20
C GLU A 48 7.34 2.88 1.73
N THR A 49 6.34 2.41 2.49
CA THR A 49 4.93 2.66 2.18
C THR A 49 4.59 4.16 2.22
N LEU A 50 5.13 4.91 3.20
CA LEU A 50 4.95 6.36 3.26
C LEU A 50 5.54 7.07 2.04
N GLU A 51 6.75 6.68 1.63
CA GLU A 51 7.41 7.23 0.42
C GLU A 51 6.61 6.89 -0.85
N LEU A 52 6.08 5.67 -0.96
CA LEU A 52 5.21 5.29 -2.08
C LEU A 52 3.92 6.10 -2.11
N VAL A 53 3.29 6.35 -0.94
CA VAL A 53 2.11 7.21 -0.86
C VAL A 53 2.44 8.63 -1.33
N ALA A 54 3.58 9.18 -0.90
CA ALA A 54 4.04 10.50 -1.34
C ALA A 54 4.27 10.53 -2.86
N ALA A 55 4.96 9.54 -3.41
CA ALA A 55 5.22 9.44 -4.85
C ALA A 55 3.93 9.31 -5.68
N TYR A 56 2.99 8.48 -5.25
CA TYR A 56 1.70 8.32 -5.92
C TYR A 56 0.82 9.59 -5.84
N THR A 57 0.83 10.28 -4.70
CA THR A 57 0.13 11.56 -4.55
C THR A 57 0.71 12.61 -5.48
N THR A 58 2.04 12.73 -5.51
CA THR A 58 2.76 13.65 -6.38
C THR A 58 2.48 13.39 -7.86
N ASN A 59 2.47 12.13 -8.27
CA ASN A 59 2.13 11.76 -9.65
C ASN A 59 0.71 12.19 -10.02
N ARG A 60 -0.29 11.91 -9.15
CA ARG A 60 -1.68 12.34 -9.40
C ARG A 60 -1.84 13.86 -9.43
N PHE A 61 -1.10 14.55 -8.56
CA PHE A 61 -1.07 16.02 -8.55
C PHE A 61 -0.58 16.58 -9.89
N PHE A 62 0.55 16.10 -10.41
CA PHE A 62 1.09 16.58 -11.68
C PHE A 62 0.26 16.14 -12.89
N ASN A 63 -0.38 14.98 -12.85
CA ASN A 63 -1.31 14.58 -13.89
C ASN A 63 -2.51 15.56 -13.97
N LEU A 64 -3.07 15.95 -12.82
CA LEU A 64 -4.13 16.96 -12.78
C LEU A 64 -3.62 18.33 -13.25
N ALA A 65 -2.44 18.76 -12.83
CA ALA A 65 -1.85 20.02 -13.28
C ALA A 65 -1.66 20.06 -14.81
N THR A 66 -1.18 18.97 -15.39
CA THR A 66 -1.01 18.83 -16.84
C THR A 66 -2.36 18.87 -17.57
N ALA A 67 -3.37 18.16 -17.05
CA ALA A 67 -4.72 18.19 -17.64
C ALA A 67 -5.36 19.58 -17.57
N GLN A 68 -5.19 20.32 -16.46
CA GLN A 68 -5.66 21.71 -16.34
C GLN A 68 -5.01 22.62 -17.38
N THR A 69 -3.69 22.48 -17.59
CA THR A 69 -2.97 23.24 -18.62
C THR A 69 -3.46 22.87 -20.03
N SER A 70 -3.69 21.57 -20.29
CA SER A 70 -4.23 21.09 -21.57
C SER A 70 -5.63 21.65 -21.84
N LEU A 71 -6.49 21.71 -20.82
CA LEU A 71 -7.81 22.32 -20.94
C LEU A 71 -7.73 23.82 -21.24
N GLU A 72 -6.82 24.54 -20.61
CA GLU A 72 -6.59 25.96 -20.89
C GLU A 72 -6.18 26.18 -22.36
N ILE A 73 -5.24 25.38 -22.85
CA ILE A 73 -4.80 25.41 -24.26
C ILE A 73 -5.96 25.07 -25.20
N ALA A 74 -6.75 24.05 -24.91
CA ALA A 74 -7.90 23.65 -25.71
C ALA A 74 -8.97 24.76 -25.77
N ASN A 75 -9.21 25.45 -24.64
CA ASN A 75 -10.09 26.61 -24.59
C ASN A 75 -9.60 27.75 -25.49
N TYR A 76 -8.29 28.08 -25.43
CA TYR A 76 -7.70 29.10 -26.31
C TYR A 76 -7.85 28.73 -27.79
N ASN A 77 -7.60 27.47 -28.15
CA ASN A 77 -7.75 26.98 -29.52
C ASN A 77 -9.21 27.08 -29.99
N PHE A 78 -10.16 26.69 -29.15
CA PHE A 78 -11.58 26.81 -29.47
C PHE A 78 -12.01 28.27 -29.69
N VAL A 79 -11.62 29.17 -28.78
CA VAL A 79 -11.94 30.60 -28.93
C VAL A 79 -11.34 31.20 -30.20
N TYR A 80 -10.12 30.78 -30.54
CA TYR A 80 -9.45 31.20 -31.77
C TYR A 80 -10.19 30.67 -33.02
N ALA A 81 -10.52 29.38 -33.04
CA ALA A 81 -11.25 28.77 -34.16
C ALA A 81 -12.67 29.37 -34.36
N ASP A 82 -13.40 29.63 -33.25
CA ASP A 82 -14.70 30.32 -33.29
C ASP A 82 -14.58 31.74 -33.87
N THR A 83 -13.54 32.47 -33.49
CA THR A 83 -13.25 33.79 -34.00
C THR A 83 -12.98 33.76 -35.51
N LEU A 84 -12.16 32.83 -35.99
CA LEU A 84 -11.88 32.64 -37.42
C LEU A 84 -13.13 32.27 -38.19
N TYR A 85 -13.97 31.39 -37.66
CA TYR A 85 -15.23 31.01 -38.30
C TYR A 85 -16.18 32.21 -38.43
N ARG A 86 -16.36 33.01 -37.36
CA ARG A 86 -17.18 34.22 -37.41
C ARG A 86 -16.68 35.24 -38.45
N TYR A 87 -15.36 35.39 -38.54
CA TYR A 87 -14.74 36.24 -39.54
C TYR A 87 -15.00 35.70 -40.95
N ALA A 88 -14.89 34.41 -41.18
CA ALA A 88 -15.19 33.75 -42.44
C ALA A 88 -16.67 33.90 -42.86
N GLN A 89 -17.59 33.77 -41.90
CA GLN A 89 -19.03 34.03 -42.14
C GLN A 89 -19.25 35.45 -42.67
N GLY A 90 -18.62 36.46 -42.08
CA GLY A 90 -18.69 37.83 -42.55
C GLY A 90 -18.17 37.98 -43.99
N ARG A 91 -17.04 37.37 -44.31
CA ARG A 91 -16.43 37.38 -45.66
C ARG A 91 -17.25 36.62 -46.68
N TYR A 92 -17.86 35.51 -46.32
CA TYR A 92 -18.77 34.76 -47.18
C TYR A 92 -20.02 35.58 -47.55
N ASN A 93 -20.63 36.24 -46.56
CA ASN A 93 -21.81 37.05 -46.73
C ASN A 93 -21.59 38.24 -47.72
N ILE A 94 -20.37 38.74 -47.83
CA ILE A 94 -19.99 39.78 -48.83
C ILE A 94 -19.35 39.20 -50.08
N GLY A 95 -19.33 37.86 -50.26
CA GLY A 95 -18.87 37.16 -51.45
C GLY A 95 -17.36 37.14 -51.65
N THR A 96 -16.52 37.32 -50.60
CA THR A 96 -15.07 37.37 -50.72
C THR A 96 -14.36 36.04 -50.44
N ILE A 97 -15.10 35.03 -49.97
CA ILE A 97 -14.61 33.64 -49.83
C ILE A 97 -15.68 32.66 -50.33
N THR A 98 -15.25 31.44 -50.64
CA THR A 98 -16.15 30.37 -51.06
C THR A 98 -16.84 29.70 -49.87
N GLU A 99 -18.00 29.06 -50.14
CA GLU A 99 -18.71 28.26 -49.13
C GLU A 99 -17.81 27.13 -48.58
N ASN A 100 -17.02 26.50 -49.43
CA ASN A 100 -16.14 25.43 -49.01
C ASN A 100 -15.06 25.91 -47.99
N GLU A 101 -14.49 27.11 -48.22
CA GLU A 101 -13.55 27.70 -47.25
C GLU A 101 -14.22 28.03 -45.89
N MET A 102 -15.46 28.52 -45.91
CA MET A 102 -16.23 28.78 -44.72
C MET A 102 -16.53 27.46 -43.95
N LEU A 103 -16.98 26.41 -44.68
CA LEU A 103 -17.29 25.09 -44.10
C LEU A 103 -16.04 24.42 -43.49
N GLN A 104 -14.86 24.60 -44.09
CA GLN A 104 -13.62 24.12 -43.51
C GLN A 104 -13.30 24.77 -42.14
N LEU A 105 -13.55 26.07 -42.01
CA LEU A 105 -13.39 26.78 -40.74
C LEU A 105 -14.45 26.40 -39.71
N GLU A 106 -15.66 26.09 -40.15
CA GLU A 106 -16.71 25.54 -39.30
C GLU A 106 -16.31 24.15 -38.75
N LEU A 107 -15.81 23.27 -39.63
CA LEU A 107 -15.31 21.95 -39.20
C LEU A 107 -14.18 22.08 -38.22
N ASN A 108 -13.21 23.00 -38.45
CA ASN A 108 -12.15 23.25 -37.51
C ASN A 108 -12.67 23.72 -36.15
N LYS A 109 -13.63 24.65 -36.12
CA LYS A 109 -14.27 25.08 -34.88
C LYS A 109 -14.92 23.93 -34.12
N LEU A 110 -15.69 23.07 -34.83
CA LEU A 110 -16.35 21.90 -34.21
C LEU A 110 -15.35 20.88 -33.69
N THR A 111 -14.21 20.72 -34.36
CA THR A 111 -13.10 19.88 -33.91
C THR A 111 -12.51 20.42 -32.62
N GLU A 112 -12.17 21.71 -32.57
CA GLU A 112 -11.62 22.33 -31.37
C GLU A 112 -12.60 22.36 -30.18
N GLN A 113 -13.92 22.50 -30.51
CA GLN A 113 -14.95 22.36 -29.48
C GLN A 113 -14.97 20.96 -28.86
N THR A 114 -14.84 19.94 -29.69
CA THR A 114 -14.76 18.55 -29.23
C THR A 114 -13.49 18.29 -28.40
N ASN A 115 -12.33 18.84 -28.82
CA ASN A 115 -11.08 18.76 -28.08
C ASN A 115 -11.21 19.41 -26.69
N CYS A 116 -11.87 20.57 -26.62
CA CYS A 116 -12.12 21.27 -25.36
C CYS A 116 -13.01 20.43 -24.41
N LEU A 117 -14.08 19.83 -24.93
CA LEU A 117 -14.97 18.96 -24.14
C LEU A 117 -14.21 17.71 -23.62
N ASN A 118 -13.39 17.10 -24.46
CA ASN A 118 -12.58 15.95 -24.06
C ASN A 118 -11.56 16.33 -22.97
N ALA A 119 -10.89 17.48 -23.12
CA ALA A 119 -9.96 17.99 -22.11
C ALA A 119 -10.67 18.29 -20.77
N GLN A 120 -11.91 18.78 -20.80
CA GLN A 120 -12.71 18.97 -19.59
C GLN A 120 -13.01 17.64 -18.88
N ILE A 121 -13.42 16.61 -19.64
CA ILE A 121 -13.65 15.27 -19.07
C ILE A 121 -12.38 14.72 -18.44
N GLU A 122 -11.23 14.92 -19.08
CA GLU A 122 -9.94 14.46 -18.55
C GLU A 122 -9.60 15.15 -17.23
N VAL A 123 -9.83 16.46 -17.11
CA VAL A 123 -9.66 17.19 -15.84
C VAL A 123 -10.57 16.62 -14.75
N ASP A 124 -11.85 16.37 -15.06
CA ASP A 124 -12.81 15.83 -14.11
C ASP A 124 -12.40 14.43 -13.63
N ASP A 125 -11.88 13.58 -14.52
CA ASP A 125 -11.35 12.24 -14.19
C ASP A 125 -10.13 12.32 -13.26
N TYR A 126 -9.18 13.22 -13.53
CA TYR A 126 -8.02 13.40 -12.65
C TYR A 126 -8.38 14.02 -11.31
N ILE A 127 -9.34 14.93 -11.24
CA ILE A 127 -9.90 15.43 -9.98
C ILE A 127 -10.48 14.28 -9.17
N GLN A 128 -11.30 13.44 -9.79
CA GLN A 128 -11.90 12.29 -9.11
C GLN A 128 -10.83 11.29 -8.62
N SER A 129 -9.83 11.00 -9.46
CA SER A 129 -8.71 10.12 -9.11
C SER A 129 -7.92 10.64 -7.91
N LEU A 130 -7.59 11.94 -7.88
CA LEU A 130 -6.88 12.56 -6.78
C LEU A 130 -7.72 12.59 -5.51
N ARG A 131 -8.99 12.97 -5.60
CA ARG A 131 -9.93 12.98 -4.47
C ARG A 131 -10.10 11.61 -3.84
N SER A 132 -10.34 10.60 -4.67
CA SER A 132 -10.50 9.22 -4.22
C SER A 132 -9.25 8.72 -3.49
N TYR A 133 -8.07 9.05 -4.00
CA TYR A 133 -6.81 8.66 -3.38
C TYR A 133 -6.55 9.37 -2.03
N LEU A 134 -6.95 10.64 -1.93
CA LEU A 134 -6.85 11.42 -0.69
C LEU A 134 -7.97 11.13 0.32
N GLY A 135 -8.95 10.29 -0.04
CA GLY A 135 -10.10 9.98 0.81
C GLY A 135 -11.09 11.13 0.99
N ILE A 136 -11.09 12.10 0.07
CA ILE A 136 -11.99 13.25 0.11
C ILE A 136 -13.33 12.83 -0.50
N SER A 137 -14.35 12.67 0.35
CA SER A 137 -15.70 12.25 -0.08
C SER A 137 -16.57 13.39 -0.59
N GLU A 138 -16.26 14.64 -0.23
CA GLU A 138 -17.01 15.81 -0.65
C GLU A 138 -16.77 16.12 -2.13
N ASN A 139 -17.83 16.54 -2.83
CA ASN A 139 -17.76 16.92 -4.24
C ASN A 139 -17.22 18.35 -4.39
N ILE A 140 -15.94 18.54 -4.08
CA ILE A 140 -15.24 19.82 -4.23
C ILE A 140 -14.47 19.85 -5.56
N ASN A 141 -14.44 21.00 -6.18
CA ASN A 141 -13.60 21.24 -7.35
C ASN A 141 -12.16 21.50 -6.85
N LEU A 142 -11.22 20.65 -7.26
CA LEU A 142 -9.80 20.78 -6.92
C LEU A 142 -9.08 21.50 -8.05
N VAL A 143 -8.40 22.59 -7.71
CA VAL A 143 -7.45 23.26 -8.59
C VAL A 143 -6.08 23.12 -7.98
N VAL A 144 -5.14 22.57 -8.74
CA VAL A 144 -3.75 22.39 -8.30
C VAL A 144 -2.87 23.46 -8.95
N ILE A 145 -1.94 23.99 -8.17
CA ILE A 145 -0.99 25.02 -8.61
C ILE A 145 0.41 24.45 -8.37
N PRO A 146 1.11 24.00 -9.43
CA PRO A 146 2.48 23.54 -9.30
C PRO A 146 3.41 24.71 -8.95
N ASP A 147 4.48 24.43 -8.20
CA ASP A 147 5.55 25.39 -7.98
C ASP A 147 6.38 25.52 -9.28
N ASP A 148 6.71 26.74 -9.65
CA ASP A 148 7.53 27.04 -10.84
C ASP A 148 9.01 26.77 -10.61
N SER A 149 9.43 26.56 -9.34
CA SER A 149 10.82 26.29 -9.00
C SER A 149 11.15 24.81 -9.06
N ILE A 150 12.07 24.44 -9.98
CA ILE A 150 12.64 23.08 -10.01
C ILE A 150 13.90 23.08 -9.16
N PRO A 151 13.94 22.36 -8.02
CA PRO A 151 15.13 22.28 -7.20
C PRO A 151 16.23 21.55 -7.95
N HIS A 152 17.41 22.17 -8.08
CA HIS A 152 18.58 21.52 -8.61
C HIS A 152 19.32 20.78 -7.50
N PHE A 153 19.40 19.47 -7.59
CA PHE A 153 20.20 18.66 -6.68
C PHE A 153 21.02 17.64 -7.48
N THR A 154 22.18 17.29 -6.95
CA THR A 154 23.01 16.24 -7.49
C THR A 154 22.95 15.02 -6.58
N VAL A 155 22.75 13.86 -7.18
CA VAL A 155 22.71 12.57 -6.44
C VAL A 155 24.11 11.95 -6.48
N ASP A 156 24.74 11.76 -5.30
CA ASP A 156 25.90 10.90 -5.18
C ASP A 156 25.45 9.43 -5.20
N VAL A 157 25.95 8.68 -6.19
CA VAL A 157 25.57 7.27 -6.38
C VAL A 157 26.01 6.40 -5.20
N ASN A 158 27.18 6.68 -4.59
CA ASN A 158 27.69 5.89 -3.48
C ASN A 158 26.85 6.12 -2.22
N GLU A 159 26.50 7.38 -1.93
CA GLU A 159 25.63 7.73 -0.83
C GLU A 159 24.22 7.12 -1.02
N ALA A 160 23.65 7.23 -2.22
CA ALA A 160 22.37 6.63 -2.56
C ALA A 160 22.37 5.10 -2.36
N MET A 161 23.44 4.42 -2.78
CA MET A 161 23.59 2.98 -2.55
C MET A 161 23.66 2.64 -1.06
N GLN A 162 24.42 3.40 -0.26
CA GLN A 162 24.52 3.16 1.19
C GLN A 162 23.16 3.35 1.87
N LEU A 163 22.45 4.42 1.53
CA LEU A 163 21.10 4.68 2.07
C LEU A 163 20.11 3.60 1.65
N ALA A 164 20.19 3.12 0.40
CA ALA A 164 19.35 2.01 -0.07
C ALA A 164 19.62 0.73 0.74
N PHE A 165 20.88 0.36 0.97
CA PHE A 165 21.23 -0.80 1.80
C PHE A 165 20.76 -0.67 3.25
N GLN A 166 20.79 0.53 3.82
CA GLN A 166 20.35 0.76 5.20
C GLN A 166 18.82 0.72 5.34
N ASN A 167 18.10 1.28 4.38
CA ASN A 167 16.67 1.53 4.49
C ASN A 167 15.80 0.49 3.75
N ASN A 168 16.36 -0.29 2.84
CA ASN A 168 15.60 -1.29 2.10
C ASN A 168 15.08 -2.40 3.04
N PRO A 169 13.76 -2.64 3.12
CA PRO A 169 13.17 -3.71 3.93
C PRO A 169 13.59 -5.10 3.46
N ASP A 170 13.89 -5.30 2.16
CA ASP A 170 14.29 -6.59 1.62
C ASP A 170 15.56 -7.14 2.25
N ILE A 171 16.49 -6.28 2.67
CA ILE A 171 17.71 -6.71 3.37
C ILE A 171 17.35 -7.39 4.69
N SER A 172 16.45 -6.77 5.46
CA SER A 172 15.96 -7.36 6.72
C SER A 172 15.12 -8.62 6.46
N ALA A 173 14.33 -8.64 5.38
CA ALA A 173 13.56 -9.80 4.95
C ALA A 173 14.45 -11.00 4.57
N PHE A 174 15.57 -10.75 3.89
CA PHE A 174 16.56 -11.79 3.57
C PHE A 174 17.19 -12.37 4.83
N GLU A 175 17.59 -11.53 5.78
CA GLU A 175 18.17 -11.98 7.05
C GLU A 175 17.15 -12.78 7.87
N ARG A 176 15.92 -12.32 7.98
CA ARG A 176 14.82 -13.07 8.63
C ARG A 176 14.62 -14.45 7.98
N ARG A 177 14.54 -14.50 6.65
CA ARG A 177 14.37 -15.77 5.90
C ARG A 177 15.53 -16.73 6.12
N ARG A 178 16.78 -16.21 6.21
CA ARG A 178 17.96 -17.01 6.52
C ARG A 178 17.84 -17.63 7.90
N LEU A 179 17.54 -16.81 8.93
CA LEU A 179 17.38 -17.30 10.30
C LEU A 179 16.21 -18.27 10.44
N GLN A 180 15.10 -18.02 9.75
CA GLN A 180 13.97 -18.96 9.72
C GLN A 180 14.37 -20.31 9.12
N SER A 181 15.15 -20.31 8.05
CA SER A 181 15.67 -21.54 7.44
C SER A 181 16.64 -22.28 8.36
N GLU A 182 17.50 -21.56 9.07
CA GLU A 182 18.38 -22.15 10.10
C GLU A 182 17.56 -22.76 11.25
N SER A 183 16.49 -22.08 11.68
CA SER A 183 15.54 -22.58 12.68
C SER A 183 14.86 -23.86 12.22
N ASN A 184 14.36 -23.90 11.00
CA ASN A 184 13.70 -25.10 10.41
C ASN A 184 14.68 -26.30 10.34
N VAL A 185 15.94 -26.05 10.00
CA VAL A 185 17.00 -27.09 10.02
C VAL A 185 17.28 -27.56 11.44
N ALA A 186 17.34 -26.68 12.41
CA ALA A 186 17.54 -27.04 13.81
C ALA A 186 16.36 -27.85 14.36
N GLU A 187 15.14 -27.48 14.02
CA GLU A 187 13.93 -28.20 14.37
C GLU A 187 13.93 -29.62 13.76
N ALA A 188 14.22 -29.73 12.45
CA ALA A 188 14.33 -31.04 11.78
C ALA A 188 15.40 -31.93 12.41
N LYS A 189 16.54 -31.37 12.85
CA LYS A 189 17.59 -32.10 13.56
C LYS A 189 17.12 -32.57 14.94
N ALA A 190 16.46 -31.69 15.71
CA ALA A 190 15.91 -32.04 17.02
C ALA A 190 14.87 -33.16 16.93
N ASN A 191 14.01 -33.09 15.88
CA ASN A 191 12.98 -34.09 15.65
C ASN A 191 13.50 -35.46 15.24
N ARG A 192 14.74 -35.56 14.73
CA ARG A 192 15.42 -36.84 14.38
C ARG A 192 16.23 -37.42 15.51
N GLY A 193 16.50 -36.61 16.55
CA GLY A 193 17.34 -37.00 17.70
C GLY A 193 16.59 -37.75 18.81
N PHE A 194 17.33 -38.06 19.88
CA PHE A 194 16.75 -38.61 21.10
C PHE A 194 15.83 -37.56 21.75
N LYS A 195 14.62 -37.95 22.12
CA LYS A 195 13.66 -37.12 22.82
C LYS A 195 13.51 -37.59 24.27
N ALA A 196 13.70 -36.68 25.21
CA ALA A 196 13.41 -36.91 26.63
C ALA A 196 12.71 -35.67 27.18
N ALA A 197 11.61 -35.86 27.87
CA ALA A 197 10.91 -34.83 28.60
C ALA A 197 10.95 -35.10 30.11
N LEU A 198 11.17 -34.08 30.89
CA LEU A 198 10.98 -34.09 32.33
C LEU A 198 9.56 -33.62 32.64
N TYR A 199 8.79 -34.47 33.30
CA TYR A 199 7.47 -34.15 33.77
C TYR A 199 7.43 -34.16 35.29
N ALA A 200 7.03 -33.07 35.90
CA ALA A 200 6.80 -32.97 37.33
C ALA A 200 5.38 -32.45 37.58
N GLN A 201 4.61 -33.13 38.39
CA GLN A 201 3.29 -32.77 38.76
C GLN A 201 3.12 -32.74 40.26
N PHE A 202 2.60 -31.67 40.80
CA PHE A 202 2.23 -31.53 42.19
C PHE A 202 0.74 -31.21 42.29
N GLY A 203 0.02 -32.01 43.10
CA GLY A 203 -1.45 -31.84 43.23
C GLY A 203 -1.93 -32.22 44.62
N LEU A 204 -2.98 -31.54 45.10
CA LEU A 204 -3.70 -31.91 46.32
C LEU A 204 -4.78 -32.86 45.93
N THR A 205 -4.77 -34.08 46.53
CA THR A 205 -5.81 -35.09 46.29
C THR A 205 -6.60 -35.26 47.57
N GLN A 206 -7.91 -35.14 47.49
CA GLN A 206 -8.81 -35.45 48.59
C GLN A 206 -9.59 -36.73 48.27
N SER A 207 -9.50 -37.73 49.10
CA SER A 207 -10.31 -38.93 49.02
C SER A 207 -11.23 -38.99 50.25
N ASN A 208 -12.48 -39.29 50.03
CA ASN A 208 -13.47 -39.48 51.08
C ASN A 208 -14.18 -40.83 50.84
N GLU A 209 -14.16 -41.71 51.83
CA GLU A 209 -14.94 -42.94 51.85
C GLU A 209 -16.14 -42.69 52.76
N LYS A 210 -17.31 -42.87 52.26
CA LYS A 210 -18.53 -42.92 53.04
C LYS A 210 -18.90 -44.38 53.29
N LEU A 211 -18.87 -44.78 54.54
CA LEU A 211 -19.47 -46.01 55.05
C LEU A 211 -21.01 -45.93 55.04
#